data_1427976c6c6662fafab9a390db2583a1
#
_entry.id   1427976c6c6662fafab9a390db2583a1
#
_cell.length_a   1.000
_cell.length_b   1.000
_cell.length_c   1.000
_cell.angle_alpha   90.00
_cell.angle_beta   90.00
_cell.angle_gamma   90.00
#
_symmetry.space_group_name_H-M   'P 1'
#
loop_
_entity.id
_entity.type
_entity.pdbx_description
1 polymer ?
#
loop_
_entity_poly.entity_id
_entity_poly.type
_entity_poly.pdbx_seq_one_letter_code
_entity_poly.pdbx_strand_id
1 'polypeptide(L)'
;MSVSTRLFHCLLCLPCLLPGNLGARPLVTVDGSSSVYPITEAAAEDFQNLRRRTIWVTVGISGTGGGFRKFCRGEIDIVDASRPVTDEEARRCHANGIDFFELPIALDALAVVVAHDNPLGEIGVAELRRIWEPAAQGRIMSWRELGKGLPDRPLALYGPGSDSGTFEYFTAAIVGRARASRGDYTASEDDNLLVTGVAADPSALGYFGLAYYLRNADRVRALAVRPPAGGDAILPTPDNVRAGRYQPLTRRLFIYVKQDAARRQAVRDFVDFYLEHAAELVDEARYVPLDADHYRLLRARFRAQSIPAGDGGGR
;
A
#
# COMPACT_ATOMS: atom_id res chain seq x y z
N MET A 1 -52.68 50.88 -63.72
CA MET A 1 -52.56 50.88 -62.26
C MET A 1 -51.57 49.78 -61.89
N SER A 2 -50.34 50.18 -61.57
CA SER A 2 -49.21 49.24 -61.29
C SER A 2 -49.03 49.16 -59.78
N VAL A 3 -49.11 47.95 -59.22
CA VAL A 3 -48.85 47.68 -57.79
C VAL A 3 -47.47 47.08 -57.69
N SER A 4 -46.59 47.85 -57.08
CA SER A 4 -45.18 47.47 -56.84
C SER A 4 -45.08 46.73 -55.52
N THR A 5 -44.70 45.45 -55.54
CA THR A 5 -44.52 44.60 -54.35
C THR A 5 -43.03 44.69 -53.90
N ARG A 6 -42.77 45.28 -52.78
CA ARG A 6 -41.46 45.36 -52.15
C ARG A 6 -41.21 44.06 -51.33
N LEU A 7 -40.23 43.26 -51.74
CA LEU A 7 -39.72 42.14 -50.96
C LEU A 7 -38.85 42.66 -49.80
N PHE A 8 -39.26 42.37 -48.59
CA PHE A 8 -38.42 42.60 -47.35
C PHE A 8 -37.52 41.37 -47.17
N HIS A 9 -36.22 41.54 -47.36
CA HIS A 9 -35.25 40.50 -47.01
C HIS A 9 -34.97 40.60 -45.54
N CYS A 10 -35.49 39.62 -44.76
CA CYS A 10 -35.16 39.44 -43.35
C CYS A 10 -33.85 38.67 -43.27
N LEU A 11 -32.73 39.37 -42.94
CA LEU A 11 -31.43 38.76 -42.69
C LEU A 11 -31.47 38.07 -41.34
N LEU A 12 -31.65 36.74 -41.30
CA LEU A 12 -31.49 35.94 -40.09
C LEU A 12 -29.98 35.88 -39.73
N CYS A 13 -29.55 36.65 -38.74
CA CYS A 13 -28.28 36.45 -38.05
C CYS A 13 -28.35 35.17 -37.26
N LEU A 14 -27.78 34.07 -37.75
CA LEU A 14 -27.52 32.86 -37.02
C LEU A 14 -26.36 33.09 -36.05
N PRO A 15 -26.53 32.99 -34.73
CA PRO A 15 -25.40 33.08 -33.81
C PRO A 15 -24.48 31.86 -34.07
N CYS A 16 -23.25 32.11 -34.49
CA CYS A 16 -22.18 31.11 -34.49
C CYS A 16 -21.94 30.68 -33.03
N LEU A 17 -22.54 29.56 -32.65
CA LEU A 17 -22.12 28.76 -31.48
C LEU A 17 -20.72 28.25 -31.77
N LEU A 18 -19.70 28.96 -31.28
CA LEU A 18 -18.34 28.41 -31.21
C LEU A 18 -18.43 27.13 -30.41
N PRO A 19 -17.96 25.98 -30.91
CA PRO A 19 -17.84 24.78 -30.11
C PRO A 19 -16.90 25.10 -28.96
N GLY A 20 -17.42 25.19 -27.74
CA GLY A 20 -16.61 25.23 -26.55
C GLY A 20 -15.69 24.00 -26.61
N ASN A 21 -14.40 24.24 -26.62
CA ASN A 21 -13.37 23.20 -26.56
C ASN A 21 -13.59 22.42 -25.25
N LEU A 22 -14.38 21.36 -25.30
CA LEU A 22 -14.47 20.36 -24.24
C LEU A 22 -13.13 19.59 -24.26
N GLY A 23 -12.07 20.27 -23.83
CA GLY A 23 -10.77 19.64 -23.62
C GLY A 23 -10.95 18.41 -22.74
N ALA A 24 -10.42 17.26 -23.16
CA ALA A 24 -10.41 16.06 -22.36
C ALA A 24 -9.85 16.41 -20.97
N ARG A 25 -10.56 15.99 -19.92
CA ARG A 25 -10.11 16.28 -18.54
C ARG A 25 -8.75 15.64 -18.31
N PRO A 26 -7.81 16.33 -17.66
CA PRO A 26 -6.51 15.76 -17.31
C PRO A 26 -6.69 14.46 -16.54
N LEU A 27 -5.95 13.43 -16.96
CA LEU A 27 -5.97 12.10 -16.36
C LEU A 27 -4.63 11.80 -15.70
N VAL A 28 -4.67 11.27 -14.48
CA VAL A 28 -3.55 10.67 -13.76
C VAL A 28 -3.81 9.17 -13.69
N THR A 29 -2.83 8.36 -14.10
CA THR A 29 -2.94 6.90 -14.13
C THR A 29 -2.02 6.28 -13.11
N VAL A 30 -2.60 5.49 -12.20
CA VAL A 30 -1.87 4.74 -11.16
C VAL A 30 -2.18 3.27 -11.30
N ASP A 31 -1.19 2.40 -11.10
CA ASP A 31 -1.40 0.95 -11.05
C ASP A 31 -0.29 0.30 -10.23
N GLY A 32 -0.54 -0.88 -9.66
CA GLY A 32 0.50 -1.61 -8.95
C GLY A 32 0.02 -2.47 -7.81
N SER A 33 0.64 -2.27 -6.66
CA SER A 33 0.48 -3.10 -5.47
C SER A 33 -0.93 -3.05 -4.87
N SER A 34 -1.54 -4.20 -4.65
CA SER A 34 -2.79 -4.33 -3.90
C SER A 34 -2.69 -3.84 -2.44
N SER A 35 -1.50 -3.90 -1.83
CA SER A 35 -1.27 -3.39 -0.47
C SER A 35 -1.26 -1.86 -0.42
N VAL A 36 -0.85 -1.18 -1.48
CA VAL A 36 -0.81 0.30 -1.55
C VAL A 36 -2.15 0.85 -2.06
N TYR A 37 -2.86 0.06 -2.85
CA TYR A 37 -4.14 0.43 -3.47
C TYR A 37 -5.12 1.14 -2.53
N PRO A 38 -5.40 0.66 -1.29
CA PRO A 38 -6.37 1.34 -0.42
C PRO A 38 -5.99 2.78 -0.08
N ILE A 39 -4.69 3.07 0.07
CA ILE A 39 -4.19 4.41 0.37
C ILE A 39 -4.34 5.30 -0.87
N THR A 40 -3.93 4.78 -2.03
CA THR A 40 -3.98 5.52 -3.29
C THR A 40 -5.41 5.76 -3.76
N GLU A 41 -6.31 4.79 -3.57
CA GLU A 41 -7.73 4.94 -3.91
C GLU A 41 -8.39 6.02 -3.06
N ALA A 42 -8.17 6.02 -1.73
CA ALA A 42 -8.67 7.07 -0.83
C ALA A 42 -8.12 8.44 -1.23
N ALA A 43 -6.80 8.54 -1.49
CA ALA A 43 -6.18 9.78 -1.98
C ALA A 43 -6.80 10.26 -3.31
N ALA A 44 -7.09 9.35 -4.24
CA ALA A 44 -7.70 9.66 -5.52
C ALA A 44 -9.13 10.16 -5.38
N GLU A 45 -9.93 9.52 -4.50
CA GLU A 45 -11.30 9.92 -4.23
C GLU A 45 -11.36 11.31 -3.61
N ASP A 46 -10.60 11.56 -2.55
CA ASP A 46 -10.58 12.84 -1.84
C ASP A 46 -10.06 13.98 -2.72
N PHE A 47 -9.00 13.71 -3.49
CA PHE A 47 -8.46 14.68 -4.43
C PHE A 47 -9.47 15.05 -5.52
N GLN A 48 -10.15 14.07 -6.11
CA GLN A 48 -11.16 14.29 -7.13
C GLN A 48 -12.36 15.09 -6.59
N ASN A 49 -12.79 14.81 -5.36
CA ASN A 49 -13.86 15.53 -4.69
C ASN A 49 -13.43 16.98 -4.41
N LEU A 50 -12.23 17.22 -3.88
CA LEU A 50 -11.67 18.56 -3.64
C LEU A 50 -11.56 19.35 -4.94
N ARG A 51 -11.11 18.76 -6.02
CA ARG A 51 -10.97 19.37 -7.36
C ARG A 51 -12.27 19.40 -8.16
N ARG A 52 -13.42 19.13 -7.54
CA ARG A 52 -14.75 19.09 -8.20
C ARG A 52 -14.71 18.25 -9.48
N ARG A 53 -13.93 17.18 -9.48
CA ARG A 53 -13.75 16.25 -10.61
C ARG A 53 -13.26 16.92 -11.91
N THR A 54 -12.48 17.98 -11.82
CA THR A 54 -11.81 18.60 -12.98
C THR A 54 -10.58 17.84 -13.43
N ILE A 55 -10.00 16.99 -12.56
CA ILE A 55 -8.91 16.06 -12.82
C ILE A 55 -9.41 14.66 -12.48
N TRP A 56 -9.15 13.70 -13.34
CA TRP A 56 -9.45 12.29 -13.09
C TRP A 56 -8.19 11.55 -12.63
N VAL A 57 -8.35 10.67 -11.64
CA VAL A 57 -7.32 9.71 -11.21
C VAL A 57 -7.90 8.31 -11.35
N THR A 58 -7.19 7.42 -12.02
CA THR A 58 -7.56 6.00 -12.11
C THR A 58 -6.53 5.17 -11.38
N VAL A 59 -6.99 4.23 -10.56
CA VAL A 59 -6.13 3.34 -9.77
C VAL A 59 -6.43 1.90 -10.13
N GLY A 60 -5.39 1.16 -10.57
CA GLY A 60 -5.48 -0.24 -10.93
C GLY A 60 -4.69 -1.14 -9.99
N ILE A 61 -4.95 -2.44 -10.06
CA ILE A 61 -4.27 -3.47 -9.26
C ILE A 61 -3.69 -4.53 -10.20
N SER A 62 -2.38 -4.49 -10.42
CA SER A 62 -1.67 -5.52 -11.18
C SER A 62 -0.49 -6.14 -10.42
N GLY A 63 -0.40 -5.83 -9.11
CA GLY A 63 0.74 -6.16 -8.25
C GLY A 63 1.98 -5.31 -8.55
N THR A 64 2.92 -5.20 -7.60
CA THR A 64 4.13 -4.38 -7.74
C THR A 64 4.89 -4.64 -9.04
N GLY A 65 5.15 -5.91 -9.36
CA GLY A 65 5.88 -6.27 -10.58
C GLY A 65 5.08 -6.01 -11.88
N GLY A 66 3.73 -6.16 -11.82
CA GLY A 66 2.83 -5.81 -12.92
C GLY A 66 2.84 -4.31 -13.18
N GLY A 67 2.72 -3.52 -12.11
CA GLY A 67 2.82 -2.07 -12.14
C GLY A 67 4.13 -1.58 -12.73
N PHE A 68 5.29 -2.08 -12.26
CA PHE A 68 6.58 -1.70 -12.84
C PHE A 68 6.73 -2.07 -14.32
N ARG A 69 6.13 -3.19 -14.77
CA ARG A 69 6.13 -3.50 -16.22
C ARG A 69 5.41 -2.43 -17.04
N LYS A 70 4.22 -1.98 -16.60
CA LYS A 70 3.46 -0.90 -17.26
C LYS A 70 4.18 0.44 -17.14
N PHE A 71 4.69 0.74 -15.95
CA PHE A 71 5.40 1.98 -15.66
C PHE A 71 6.65 2.17 -16.53
N CYS A 72 7.52 1.14 -16.63
CA CYS A 72 8.72 1.19 -17.45
C CYS A 72 8.45 1.14 -18.96
N ARG A 73 7.19 0.87 -19.41
CA ARG A 73 6.75 1.07 -20.81
C ARG A 73 6.09 2.42 -21.03
N GLY A 74 5.98 3.26 -19.98
CA GLY A 74 5.35 4.57 -20.08
C GLY A 74 3.83 4.59 -20.08
N GLU A 75 3.17 3.46 -19.79
CA GLU A 75 1.71 3.29 -19.88
C GLU A 75 0.97 3.95 -18.71
N ILE A 76 1.63 4.13 -17.57
CA ILE A 76 1.08 4.76 -16.37
C ILE A 76 2.01 5.86 -15.84
N ASP A 77 1.46 6.78 -15.06
CA ASP A 77 2.18 7.92 -14.51
C ASP A 77 2.86 7.60 -13.18
N ILE A 78 2.19 6.76 -12.37
CA ILE A 78 2.57 6.42 -11.00
C ILE A 78 2.45 4.90 -10.84
N VAL A 79 3.42 4.29 -10.17
CA VAL A 79 3.33 2.89 -9.75
C VAL A 79 3.29 2.77 -8.25
N ASP A 80 2.31 2.02 -7.74
CA ASP A 80 2.21 1.60 -6.35
C ASP A 80 3.11 0.39 -6.11
N ALA A 81 3.94 0.42 -5.06
CA ALA A 81 4.87 -0.66 -4.78
C ALA A 81 4.97 -0.99 -3.28
N SER A 82 4.92 -2.29 -2.97
CA SER A 82 5.06 -2.82 -1.61
C SER A 82 6.47 -3.32 -1.28
N ARG A 83 7.43 -2.97 -2.11
CA ARG A 83 8.87 -3.17 -1.96
C ARG A 83 9.63 -2.11 -2.78
N PRO A 84 10.91 -1.90 -2.50
CA PRO A 84 11.74 -1.09 -3.39
C PRO A 84 11.77 -1.63 -4.83
N VAL A 85 12.00 -0.72 -5.78
CA VAL A 85 12.29 -1.09 -7.17
C VAL A 85 13.52 -2.01 -7.21
N THR A 86 13.48 -3.06 -8.02
CA THR A 86 14.64 -3.92 -8.21
C THR A 86 15.61 -3.31 -9.23
N ASP A 87 16.90 -3.71 -9.17
CA ASP A 87 17.90 -3.28 -10.14
C ASP A 87 17.50 -3.60 -11.59
N GLU A 88 16.82 -4.72 -11.81
CA GLU A 88 16.33 -5.10 -13.14
C GLU A 88 15.21 -4.17 -13.62
N GLU A 89 14.25 -3.85 -12.73
CA GLU A 89 13.16 -2.92 -13.04
C GLU A 89 13.72 -1.51 -13.31
N ALA A 90 14.65 -1.04 -12.47
CA ALA A 90 15.30 0.26 -12.65
C ALA A 90 16.03 0.34 -13.99
N ARG A 91 16.86 -0.68 -14.32
CA ARG A 91 17.54 -0.73 -15.64
C ARG A 91 16.56 -0.75 -16.80
N ARG A 92 15.44 -1.47 -16.69
CA ARG A 92 14.40 -1.51 -17.73
C ARG A 92 13.74 -0.16 -17.94
N CYS A 93 13.42 0.55 -16.85
CA CYS A 93 12.87 1.90 -16.92
C CYS A 93 13.84 2.85 -17.63
N HIS A 94 15.11 2.91 -17.17
CA HIS A 94 16.14 3.76 -17.77
C HIS A 94 16.40 3.45 -19.25
N ALA A 95 16.41 2.17 -19.64
CA ALA A 95 16.57 1.77 -21.05
C ALA A 95 15.44 2.30 -21.94
N ASN A 96 14.27 2.56 -21.37
CA ASN A 96 13.13 3.17 -22.06
C ASN A 96 13.04 4.70 -21.84
N GLY A 97 14.07 5.33 -21.28
CA GLY A 97 14.12 6.78 -21.03
C GLY A 97 13.18 7.23 -19.89
N ILE A 98 12.83 6.33 -18.98
CA ILE A 98 11.93 6.63 -17.87
C ILE A 98 12.74 6.78 -16.58
N ASP A 99 12.88 8.02 -16.14
CA ASP A 99 13.36 8.39 -14.81
C ASP A 99 12.18 8.63 -13.88
N PHE A 100 12.39 8.45 -12.58
CA PHE A 100 11.31 8.50 -11.60
C PHE A 100 11.76 9.05 -10.24
N PHE A 101 10.77 9.52 -9.48
CA PHE A 101 10.89 9.82 -8.06
C PHE A 101 10.45 8.60 -7.26
N GLU A 102 11.25 8.18 -6.28
CA GLU A 102 10.90 7.19 -5.28
C GLU A 102 10.37 7.91 -4.04
N LEU A 103 9.12 7.66 -3.68
CA LEU A 103 8.45 8.31 -2.57
C LEU A 103 7.91 7.23 -1.60
N PRO A 104 8.59 6.97 -0.47
CA PRO A 104 8.04 6.12 0.58
C PRO A 104 6.84 6.82 1.22
N ILE A 105 5.73 6.10 1.35
CA ILE A 105 4.47 6.67 1.83
C ILE A 105 3.97 6.06 3.13
N ALA A 106 4.34 4.83 3.46
CA ALA A 106 3.86 4.13 4.64
C ALA A 106 4.80 3.01 5.07
N LEU A 107 4.57 2.51 6.29
CA LEU A 107 5.12 1.26 6.78
C LEU A 107 3.97 0.26 6.96
N ASP A 108 4.10 -0.90 6.34
CA ASP A 108 3.27 -2.06 6.59
C ASP A 108 3.99 -2.97 7.59
N ALA A 109 3.32 -3.31 8.69
CA ALA A 109 3.86 -4.19 9.70
C ALA A 109 2.82 -5.22 10.13
N LEU A 110 3.28 -6.43 10.45
CA LEU A 110 2.43 -7.53 10.87
C LEU A 110 2.66 -7.85 12.35
N ALA A 111 1.57 -8.03 13.11
CA ALA A 111 1.63 -8.51 14.46
C ALA A 111 1.41 -10.03 14.49
N VAL A 112 2.28 -10.76 15.18
CA VAL A 112 2.06 -12.16 15.57
C VAL A 112 1.41 -12.15 16.94
N VAL A 113 0.26 -12.79 17.09
CA VAL A 113 -0.61 -12.62 18.25
C VAL A 113 -1.02 -13.94 18.86
N VAL A 114 -1.30 -13.89 20.16
CA VAL A 114 -1.83 -15.00 20.97
C VAL A 114 -2.94 -14.47 21.90
N ALA A 115 -3.70 -15.37 22.51
CA ALA A 115 -4.62 -15.00 23.58
C ALA A 115 -3.85 -14.40 24.78
N HIS A 116 -4.51 -13.58 25.62
CA HIS A 116 -3.87 -12.93 26.77
C HIS A 116 -3.29 -13.91 27.80
N ASP A 117 -3.95 -15.03 27.98
CA ASP A 117 -3.55 -16.10 28.94
C ASP A 117 -2.56 -17.13 28.35
N ASN A 118 -2.17 -16.99 27.09
CA ASN A 118 -1.08 -17.77 26.52
C ASN A 118 0.25 -17.40 27.17
N PRO A 119 1.05 -18.35 27.70
CA PRO A 119 2.27 -18.05 28.44
C PRO A 119 3.44 -17.56 27.57
N LEU A 120 3.34 -17.70 26.24
CA LEU A 120 4.43 -17.35 25.33
C LEU A 120 4.61 -15.84 25.23
N GLY A 121 5.81 -15.30 25.57
CA GLY A 121 6.11 -13.86 25.46
C GLY A 121 6.77 -13.45 24.16
N GLU A 122 7.47 -14.37 23.53
CA GLU A 122 8.25 -14.14 22.32
C GLU A 122 8.28 -15.37 21.42
N ILE A 123 8.62 -15.16 20.15
CA ILE A 123 8.78 -16.22 19.15
C ILE A 123 9.87 -15.82 18.15
N GLY A 124 10.68 -16.77 17.70
CA GLY A 124 11.68 -16.54 16.68
C GLY A 124 11.13 -16.71 15.26
N VAL A 125 11.76 -16.05 14.30
CA VAL A 125 11.45 -16.24 12.86
C VAL A 125 11.63 -17.70 12.44
N ALA A 126 12.60 -18.42 13.02
CA ALA A 126 12.81 -19.83 12.73
C ALA A 126 11.65 -20.71 13.20
N GLU A 127 11.09 -20.43 14.39
CA GLU A 127 9.91 -21.12 14.90
C GLU A 127 8.68 -20.77 14.06
N LEU A 128 8.48 -19.49 13.72
CA LEU A 128 7.39 -19.06 12.82
C LEU A 128 7.46 -19.79 11.48
N ARG A 129 8.66 -19.90 10.89
CA ARG A 129 8.85 -20.65 9.64
C ARG A 129 8.46 -22.12 9.81
N ARG A 130 8.93 -22.79 10.87
CA ARG A 130 8.58 -24.18 11.15
C ARG A 130 7.09 -24.40 11.34
N ILE A 131 6.36 -23.40 11.88
CA ILE A 131 4.91 -23.47 12.05
C ILE A 131 4.18 -23.31 10.72
N TRP A 132 4.61 -22.34 9.89
CA TRP A 132 3.82 -21.87 8.75
C TRP A 132 4.27 -22.44 7.39
N GLU A 133 5.43 -23.09 7.29
CA GLU A 133 5.87 -23.67 6.03
C GLU A 133 4.97 -24.82 5.57
N PRO A 134 4.84 -25.10 4.26
CA PRO A 134 4.00 -26.16 3.73
C PRO A 134 4.29 -27.55 4.34
N ALA A 135 5.57 -27.81 4.67
CA ALA A 135 6.00 -29.08 5.27
C ALA A 135 5.48 -29.30 6.70
N ALA A 136 4.98 -28.25 7.36
CA ALA A 136 4.40 -28.35 8.71
C ALA A 136 2.99 -28.93 8.72
N GLN A 137 2.31 -28.93 7.58
CA GLN A 137 0.92 -29.41 7.48
C GLN A 137 0.78 -30.86 7.97
N GLY A 138 -0.12 -31.08 8.95
CA GLY A 138 -0.36 -32.35 9.57
C GLY A 138 0.80 -32.93 10.40
N ARG A 139 1.89 -32.14 10.58
CA ARG A 139 3.09 -32.57 11.34
C ARG A 139 3.30 -31.75 12.61
N ILE A 140 3.17 -30.41 12.51
CA ILE A 140 3.29 -29.52 13.66
C ILE A 140 1.88 -29.15 14.10
N MET A 141 1.36 -29.93 15.07
CA MET A 141 -0.01 -29.82 15.55
C MET A 141 -0.10 -29.45 17.03
N SER A 142 1.02 -29.44 17.75
CA SER A 142 1.13 -29.09 19.16
C SER A 142 2.27 -28.10 19.41
N TRP A 143 2.09 -27.23 20.39
CA TRP A 143 3.14 -26.32 20.86
C TRP A 143 4.40 -27.07 21.30
N ARG A 144 4.27 -28.27 21.91
CA ARG A 144 5.40 -29.10 22.35
C ARG A 144 6.34 -29.47 21.21
N GLU A 145 5.85 -29.58 19.98
CA GLU A 145 6.65 -29.95 18.80
C GLU A 145 7.60 -28.84 18.35
N LEU A 146 7.38 -27.62 18.84
CA LEU A 146 8.23 -26.46 18.56
C LEU A 146 9.47 -26.39 19.46
N GLY A 147 9.41 -26.97 20.68
CA GLY A 147 10.57 -26.96 21.57
C GLY A 147 10.29 -27.49 22.97
N LYS A 148 11.40 -27.76 23.71
CA LYS A 148 11.32 -28.18 25.11
C LYS A 148 10.80 -27.03 25.96
N GLY A 149 9.89 -27.32 26.89
CA GLY A 149 9.32 -26.38 27.84
C GLY A 149 8.03 -25.69 27.37
N LEU A 150 7.62 -25.91 26.10
CA LEU A 150 6.30 -25.47 25.64
C LEU A 150 5.22 -26.45 26.06
N PRO A 151 3.97 -25.97 26.32
CA PRO A 151 2.89 -26.81 26.81
C PRO A 151 2.48 -27.88 25.77
N ASP A 152 2.06 -29.03 26.24
CA ASP A 152 1.47 -30.08 25.38
C ASP A 152 -0.01 -29.73 25.12
N ARG A 153 -0.23 -28.75 24.27
CA ARG A 153 -1.55 -28.26 23.84
C ARG A 153 -1.62 -28.24 22.32
N PRO A 154 -2.80 -28.42 21.72
CA PRO A 154 -3.00 -28.25 20.30
C PRO A 154 -2.50 -26.85 19.85
N LEU A 155 -1.97 -26.76 18.65
CA LEU A 155 -1.58 -25.50 18.02
C LEU A 155 -2.70 -25.10 17.07
N ALA A 156 -3.58 -24.18 17.51
CA ALA A 156 -4.63 -23.61 16.69
C ALA A 156 -4.09 -22.40 15.93
N LEU A 157 -4.17 -22.40 14.61
CA LEU A 157 -3.58 -21.37 13.77
C LEU A 157 -4.65 -20.53 13.08
N TYR A 158 -4.44 -19.19 13.10
CA TYR A 158 -5.33 -18.20 12.49
C TYR A 158 -4.51 -17.23 11.63
N GLY A 159 -4.97 -16.98 10.41
CA GLY A 159 -4.26 -16.07 9.53
C GLY A 159 -5.11 -15.62 8.33
N PRO A 160 -4.65 -14.58 7.60
CA PRO A 160 -5.34 -14.12 6.41
C PRO A 160 -5.45 -15.21 5.34
N GLY A 161 -6.47 -15.10 4.49
CA GLY A 161 -6.66 -15.98 3.37
C GLY A 161 -5.66 -15.74 2.23
N SER A 162 -5.69 -16.62 1.23
CA SER A 162 -4.72 -16.63 0.12
C SER A 162 -4.78 -15.39 -0.78
N ASP A 163 -5.88 -14.63 -0.74
CA ASP A 163 -6.06 -13.43 -1.56
C ASP A 163 -5.54 -12.17 -0.87
N SER A 164 -5.17 -12.27 0.41
CA SER A 164 -4.65 -11.18 1.21
C SER A 164 -3.20 -10.82 0.86
N GLY A 165 -2.93 -9.51 0.71
CA GLY A 165 -1.56 -8.98 0.63
C GLY A 165 -0.76 -9.21 1.93
N THR A 166 -1.42 -9.32 3.07
CA THR A 166 -0.83 -9.69 4.37
C THR A 166 -0.31 -11.12 4.35
N PHE A 167 -1.09 -12.07 3.82
CA PHE A 167 -0.66 -13.45 3.61
C PHE A 167 0.57 -13.54 2.70
N GLU A 168 0.52 -12.86 1.57
CA GLU A 168 1.64 -12.85 0.61
C GLU A 168 2.92 -12.32 1.26
N TYR A 169 2.81 -11.20 1.99
CA TYR A 169 3.96 -10.62 2.68
C TYR A 169 4.50 -11.51 3.80
N PHE A 170 3.63 -12.02 4.68
CA PHE A 170 4.04 -12.91 5.78
C PHE A 170 4.78 -14.14 5.25
N THR A 171 4.23 -14.80 4.26
CA THR A 171 4.83 -16.02 3.68
C THR A 171 6.16 -15.72 3.00
N ALA A 172 6.30 -14.58 2.31
CA ALA A 172 7.58 -14.16 1.75
C ALA A 172 8.63 -13.88 2.83
N ALA A 173 8.25 -13.17 3.90
CA ALA A 173 9.16 -12.76 4.98
C ALA A 173 9.57 -13.93 5.89
N ILE A 174 8.65 -14.83 6.21
CA ILE A 174 8.85 -15.90 7.19
C ILE A 174 9.25 -17.21 6.51
N VAL A 175 8.51 -17.64 5.48
CA VAL A 175 8.77 -18.92 4.80
C VAL A 175 9.83 -18.78 3.72
N GLY A 176 10.07 -17.55 3.22
CA GLY A 176 11.04 -17.25 2.18
C GLY A 176 10.48 -17.36 0.76
N ARG A 177 9.18 -17.63 0.61
CA ARG A 177 8.49 -17.68 -0.67
C ARG A 177 7.05 -17.19 -0.51
N ALA A 178 6.70 -16.15 -1.26
CA ALA A 178 5.35 -15.60 -1.28
C ALA A 178 4.31 -16.69 -1.60
N ARG A 179 3.19 -16.65 -0.87
CA ARG A 179 2.06 -17.57 -0.97
C ARG A 179 2.37 -19.04 -0.62
N ALA A 180 3.54 -19.35 -0.06
CA ALA A 180 3.89 -20.68 0.41
C ALA A 180 3.52 -20.82 1.88
N SER A 181 2.49 -21.60 2.20
CA SER A 181 2.02 -21.87 3.56
C SER A 181 1.40 -23.25 3.66
N ARG A 182 1.27 -23.73 4.90
CA ARG A 182 0.36 -24.84 5.20
C ARG A 182 -1.09 -24.42 4.94
N GLY A 183 -1.99 -25.37 4.71
CA GLY A 183 -3.40 -25.10 4.43
C GLY A 183 -4.35 -25.49 5.57
N ASP A 184 -3.85 -26.11 6.63
CA ASP A 184 -4.63 -26.62 7.79
C ASP A 184 -4.71 -25.59 8.93
N TYR A 185 -4.96 -24.33 8.61
CA TYR A 185 -5.22 -23.24 9.55
C TYR A 185 -6.57 -22.57 9.26
N THR A 186 -7.11 -21.85 10.22
CA THR A 186 -8.31 -21.04 10.01
C THR A 186 -7.96 -19.77 9.23
N ALA A 187 -8.36 -19.75 7.97
CA ALA A 187 -8.13 -18.64 7.05
C ALA A 187 -9.34 -17.72 7.00
N SER A 188 -9.13 -16.40 7.05
CA SER A 188 -10.19 -15.40 6.83
C SER A 188 -9.61 -14.11 6.27
N GLU A 189 -10.35 -13.48 5.35
CA GLU A 189 -10.07 -12.09 4.91
C GLU A 189 -10.64 -11.05 5.89
N ASP A 190 -11.50 -11.49 6.84
CA ASP A 190 -12.01 -10.64 7.92
C ASP A 190 -11.14 -10.78 9.17
N ASP A 191 -10.32 -9.76 9.44
CA ASP A 191 -9.45 -9.69 10.61
C ASP A 191 -10.25 -9.77 11.94
N ASN A 192 -11.55 -9.41 11.98
CA ASN A 192 -12.37 -9.56 13.18
C ASN A 192 -12.58 -11.03 13.55
N LEU A 193 -12.74 -11.90 12.55
CA LEU A 193 -12.81 -13.33 12.78
C LEU A 193 -11.48 -13.87 13.33
N LEU A 194 -10.35 -13.39 12.79
CA LEU A 194 -9.02 -13.80 13.27
C LEU A 194 -8.80 -13.37 14.72
N VAL A 195 -9.09 -12.12 15.06
CA VAL A 195 -9.01 -11.63 16.46
C VAL A 195 -9.91 -12.42 17.38
N THR A 196 -11.16 -12.67 16.98
CA THR A 196 -12.12 -13.42 17.80
C THR A 196 -11.67 -14.85 18.04
N GLY A 197 -11.17 -15.53 16.99
CA GLY A 197 -10.65 -16.88 17.11
C GLY A 197 -9.43 -16.97 18.03
N VAL A 198 -8.46 -16.07 17.87
CA VAL A 198 -7.27 -16.04 18.73
C VAL A 198 -7.63 -15.69 20.17
N ALA A 199 -8.52 -14.72 20.41
CA ALA A 199 -8.91 -14.31 21.77
C ALA A 199 -9.65 -15.41 22.54
N ALA A 200 -10.38 -16.29 21.85
CA ALA A 200 -11.19 -17.35 22.46
C ALA A 200 -10.42 -18.62 22.77
N ASP A 201 -9.21 -18.82 22.24
CA ASP A 201 -8.44 -20.05 22.40
C ASP A 201 -7.05 -19.79 22.96
N PRO A 202 -6.75 -20.18 24.21
CA PRO A 202 -5.42 -20.05 24.82
C PRO A 202 -4.31 -20.77 24.06
N SER A 203 -4.67 -21.68 23.17
CA SER A 203 -3.73 -22.44 22.33
C SER A 203 -3.52 -21.81 20.95
N ALA A 204 -4.20 -20.70 20.66
CA ALA A 204 -4.13 -20.06 19.35
C ALA A 204 -2.84 -19.27 19.15
N LEU A 205 -2.39 -19.26 17.89
CA LEU A 205 -1.40 -18.37 17.32
C LEU A 205 -1.98 -17.79 16.03
N GLY A 206 -1.94 -16.47 15.89
CA GLY A 206 -2.39 -15.81 14.68
C GLY A 206 -1.44 -14.72 14.21
N TYR A 207 -1.70 -14.18 13.01
CA TYR A 207 -1.04 -12.97 12.53
C TYR A 207 -1.98 -12.17 11.64
N PHE A 208 -1.85 -10.84 11.71
CA PHE A 208 -2.58 -9.86 10.89
C PHE A 208 -1.90 -8.49 10.94
N GLY A 209 -2.46 -7.49 10.26
CA GLY A 209 -1.90 -6.14 10.22
C GLY A 209 -1.74 -5.50 11.60
N LEU A 210 -0.59 -4.84 11.83
CA LEU A 210 -0.26 -4.21 13.11
C LEU A 210 -1.30 -3.19 13.56
N ALA A 211 -1.77 -2.33 12.65
CA ALA A 211 -2.74 -1.30 13.02
C ALA A 211 -4.07 -1.92 13.48
N TYR A 212 -4.42 -3.08 12.92
CA TYR A 212 -5.58 -3.83 13.38
C TYR A 212 -5.36 -4.43 14.77
N TYR A 213 -4.17 -4.98 15.03
CA TYR A 213 -3.78 -5.40 16.37
C TYR A 213 -3.90 -4.26 17.39
N LEU A 214 -3.37 -3.08 17.09
CA LEU A 214 -3.39 -1.94 18.01
C LEU A 214 -4.81 -1.51 18.44
N ARG A 215 -5.81 -1.70 17.58
CA ARG A 215 -7.22 -1.44 17.90
C ARG A 215 -7.91 -2.54 18.72
N ASN A 216 -7.25 -3.69 18.85
CA ASN A 216 -7.76 -4.89 19.55
C ASN A 216 -6.75 -5.42 20.59
N ALA A 217 -5.82 -4.57 21.07
CA ALA A 217 -4.79 -4.95 22.03
C ALA A 217 -5.36 -5.31 23.42
N ASP A 218 -6.61 -4.96 23.69
CA ASP A 218 -7.38 -5.39 24.84
C ASP A 218 -7.92 -6.82 24.75
N ARG A 219 -7.97 -7.40 23.54
CA ARG A 219 -8.52 -8.74 23.26
C ARG A 219 -7.45 -9.79 23.04
N VAL A 220 -6.34 -9.41 22.43
CA VAL A 220 -5.22 -10.29 22.07
C VAL A 220 -3.89 -9.64 22.41
N ARG A 221 -2.85 -10.44 22.62
CA ARG A 221 -1.52 -9.98 22.95
C ARG A 221 -0.53 -10.27 21.82
N ALA A 222 0.27 -9.28 21.41
CA ALA A 222 1.35 -9.49 20.46
C ALA A 222 2.55 -10.20 21.12
N LEU A 223 3.20 -11.05 20.35
CA LEU A 223 4.49 -11.63 20.69
C LEU A 223 5.62 -10.72 20.23
N ALA A 224 6.69 -10.67 21.03
CA ALA A 224 7.95 -10.13 20.53
C ALA A 224 8.56 -11.11 19.52
N VAL A 225 9.06 -10.60 18.40
CA VAL A 225 9.65 -11.43 17.34
C VAL A 225 11.16 -11.30 17.36
N ARG A 226 11.85 -12.44 17.50
CA ARG A 226 13.32 -12.51 17.44
C ARG A 226 13.75 -12.64 15.98
N PRO A 227 14.61 -11.72 15.49
CA PRO A 227 15.02 -11.71 14.09
C PRO A 227 15.91 -12.93 13.74
N PRO A 228 16.04 -13.28 12.44
CA PRO A 228 16.82 -14.45 11.99
C PRO A 228 18.31 -14.37 12.36
N ALA A 229 18.85 -13.16 12.39
CA ALA A 229 20.27 -12.93 12.74
C ALA A 229 20.58 -13.11 14.24
N GLY A 230 19.56 -13.43 15.06
CA GLY A 230 19.69 -13.44 16.52
C GLY A 230 19.54 -12.06 17.15
N GLY A 231 19.74 -11.99 18.46
CA GLY A 231 19.54 -10.76 19.25
C GLY A 231 18.22 -10.78 20.03
N ASP A 232 17.84 -9.61 20.55
CA ASP A 232 16.63 -9.46 21.36
C ASP A 232 15.35 -9.60 20.51
N ALA A 233 14.33 -10.18 21.13
CA ALA A 233 13.01 -10.20 20.54
C ALA A 233 12.36 -8.81 20.66
N ILE A 234 11.77 -8.32 19.57
CA ILE A 234 11.24 -6.97 19.43
C ILE A 234 9.71 -7.02 19.36
N LEU A 235 9.03 -6.21 20.17
CA LEU A 235 7.58 -6.03 20.08
C LEU A 235 7.19 -5.18 18.88
N PRO A 236 6.03 -5.47 18.25
CA PRO A 236 5.50 -4.69 17.14
C PRO A 236 4.87 -3.37 17.60
N THR A 237 5.66 -2.49 18.18
CA THR A 237 5.19 -1.15 18.51
C THR A 237 5.40 -0.21 17.34
N PRO A 238 4.56 0.84 17.16
CA PRO A 238 4.78 1.85 16.13
C PRO A 238 6.20 2.41 16.11
N ASP A 239 6.79 2.66 17.32
CA ASP A 239 8.17 3.17 17.42
C ASP A 239 9.22 2.18 16.98
N ASN A 240 9.06 0.88 17.30
CA ASN A 240 9.95 -0.16 16.80
C ASN A 240 9.87 -0.35 15.28
N VAL A 241 8.66 -0.19 14.75
CA VAL A 241 8.38 -0.25 13.31
C VAL A 241 9.02 0.94 12.60
N ARG A 242 8.78 2.18 13.05
CA ARG A 242 9.39 3.40 12.49
C ARG A 242 10.92 3.37 12.57
N ALA A 243 11.46 2.89 13.68
CA ALA A 243 12.91 2.75 13.87
C ALA A 243 13.53 1.58 13.07
N GLY A 244 12.73 0.80 12.32
CA GLY A 244 13.20 -0.34 11.54
C GLY A 244 13.69 -1.53 12.38
N ARG A 245 13.40 -1.56 13.68
CA ARG A 245 13.85 -2.63 14.59
C ARG A 245 13.02 -3.91 14.48
N TYR A 246 11.73 -3.79 14.14
CA TYR A 246 10.82 -4.93 14.03
C TYR A 246 10.93 -5.63 12.67
N GLN A 247 11.94 -6.47 12.50
CA GLN A 247 12.25 -7.18 11.27
C GLN A 247 12.12 -8.70 11.45
N PRO A 248 11.71 -9.45 10.39
CA PRO A 248 11.43 -9.02 9.00
C PRO A 248 9.96 -8.64 8.75
N LEU A 249 9.15 -8.45 9.79
CA LEU A 249 7.70 -8.21 9.69
C LEU A 249 7.35 -6.72 9.53
N THR A 250 8.29 -5.90 9.01
CA THR A 250 8.05 -4.52 8.60
C THR A 250 8.58 -4.30 7.19
N ARG A 251 7.75 -3.73 6.32
CA ARG A 251 8.14 -3.29 4.97
C ARG A 251 7.67 -1.86 4.71
N ARG A 252 8.39 -1.17 3.84
CA ARG A 252 7.96 0.14 3.32
C ARG A 252 7.04 -0.04 2.14
N LEU A 253 6.06 0.86 2.06
CA LEU A 253 5.19 1.05 0.91
C LEU A 253 5.61 2.32 0.19
N PHE A 254 5.54 2.30 -1.14
CA PHE A 254 6.05 3.38 -1.99
C PHE A 254 5.05 3.73 -3.07
N ILE A 255 5.12 4.97 -3.55
CA ILE A 255 4.72 5.34 -4.89
C ILE A 255 5.95 5.76 -5.69
N TYR A 256 6.03 5.37 -6.96
CA TYR A 256 7.06 5.85 -7.89
C TYR A 256 6.38 6.71 -8.93
N VAL A 257 6.85 7.95 -9.10
CA VAL A 257 6.26 8.93 -10.00
C VAL A 257 7.21 9.19 -11.15
N LYS A 258 6.73 9.01 -12.39
CA LYS A 258 7.52 9.28 -13.59
C LYS A 258 7.90 10.76 -13.66
N GLN A 259 9.18 11.08 -13.91
CA GLN A 259 9.63 12.49 -13.92
C GLN A 259 8.95 13.32 -15.00
N ASP A 260 8.77 12.76 -16.19
CA ASP A 260 8.05 13.44 -17.28
C ASP A 260 6.57 13.64 -16.97
N ALA A 261 5.92 12.67 -16.31
CA ALA A 261 4.55 12.82 -15.85
C ALA A 261 4.42 13.93 -14.80
N ALA A 262 5.40 14.07 -13.92
CA ALA A 262 5.44 15.11 -12.90
C ALA A 262 5.54 16.54 -13.47
N ARG A 263 5.90 16.70 -14.76
CA ARG A 263 5.82 18.01 -15.46
C ARG A 263 4.38 18.43 -15.74
N ARG A 264 3.42 17.53 -15.75
CA ARG A 264 2.00 17.83 -15.89
C ARG A 264 1.43 18.32 -14.56
N GLN A 265 0.73 19.47 -14.59
CA GLN A 265 0.14 20.07 -13.39
C GLN A 265 -0.77 19.09 -12.63
N ALA A 266 -1.58 18.30 -13.34
CA ALA A 266 -2.49 17.33 -12.73
C ALA A 266 -1.77 16.27 -11.88
N VAL A 267 -0.62 15.78 -12.35
CA VAL A 267 0.19 14.80 -11.60
C VAL A 267 0.85 15.46 -10.39
N ARG A 268 1.40 16.67 -10.56
CA ARG A 268 1.99 17.44 -9.43
C ARG A 268 0.96 17.70 -8.35
N ASP A 269 -0.22 18.17 -8.73
CA ASP A 269 -1.30 18.50 -7.79
C ASP A 269 -1.75 17.25 -7.03
N PHE A 270 -1.87 16.11 -7.72
CA PHE A 270 -2.27 14.85 -7.09
C PHE A 270 -1.20 14.34 -6.11
N VAL A 271 0.07 14.29 -6.52
CA VAL A 271 1.16 13.82 -5.65
C VAL A 271 1.38 14.76 -4.46
N ASP A 272 1.26 16.06 -4.69
CA ASP A 272 1.35 17.06 -3.63
C ASP A 272 0.24 16.89 -2.58
N PHE A 273 -1.01 16.72 -3.02
CA PHE A 273 -2.15 16.39 -2.18
C PHE A 273 -1.93 15.08 -1.42
N TYR A 274 -1.51 14.03 -2.12
CA TYR A 274 -1.25 12.71 -1.53
C TYR A 274 -0.23 12.81 -0.38
N LEU A 275 0.91 13.50 -0.59
CA LEU A 275 1.94 13.67 0.43
C LEU A 275 1.51 14.61 1.58
N GLU A 276 0.64 15.58 1.32
CA GLU A 276 0.06 16.46 2.34
C GLU A 276 -0.83 15.70 3.32
N HIS A 277 -1.67 14.81 2.80
CA HIS A 277 -2.66 14.05 3.57
C HIS A 277 -2.19 12.62 3.89
N ALA A 278 -0.93 12.27 3.55
CA ALA A 278 -0.45 10.90 3.64
C ALA A 278 -0.59 10.29 5.04
N ALA A 279 -0.37 11.06 6.11
CA ALA A 279 -0.48 10.53 7.47
C ALA A 279 -1.91 10.07 7.79
N GLU A 280 -2.91 10.84 7.42
CA GLU A 280 -4.33 10.52 7.61
C GLU A 280 -4.76 9.34 6.74
N LEU A 281 -4.47 9.41 5.43
CA LEU A 281 -4.80 8.36 4.47
C LEU A 281 -4.18 7.01 4.83
N VAL A 282 -2.94 7.02 5.33
CA VAL A 282 -2.22 5.80 5.76
C VAL A 282 -2.85 5.21 7.03
N ASP A 283 -3.24 6.05 8.00
CA ASP A 283 -3.90 5.57 9.22
C ASP A 283 -5.30 5.03 8.94
N GLU A 284 -6.07 5.68 8.07
CA GLU A 284 -7.37 5.21 7.59
C GLU A 284 -7.26 3.86 6.88
N ALA A 285 -6.24 3.68 6.03
CA ALA A 285 -5.93 2.41 5.37
C ALA A 285 -5.34 1.35 6.32
N ARG A 286 -5.16 1.68 7.60
CA ARG A 286 -4.68 0.78 8.66
C ARG A 286 -3.21 0.36 8.50
N TYR A 287 -2.39 1.26 8.01
CA TYR A 287 -0.94 1.14 7.99
C TYR A 287 -0.29 2.09 9.01
N VAL A 288 1.02 2.02 9.18
CA VAL A 288 1.77 2.90 10.08
C VAL A 288 2.30 4.10 9.29
N PRO A 289 1.87 5.33 9.63
CA PRO A 289 2.38 6.52 8.98
C PRO A 289 3.88 6.72 9.26
N LEU A 290 4.57 7.34 8.30
CA LEU A 290 5.89 7.91 8.53
C LEU A 290 5.76 9.16 9.42
N ASP A 291 6.89 9.65 9.94
CA ASP A 291 6.89 10.89 10.72
C ASP A 291 6.45 12.09 9.86
N ALA A 292 5.74 13.05 10.45
CA ALA A 292 5.23 14.22 9.75
C ALA A 292 6.36 15.04 9.05
N ASP A 293 7.53 15.10 9.68
CA ASP A 293 8.70 15.76 9.10
C ASP A 293 9.18 15.06 7.83
N HIS A 294 9.06 13.74 7.77
CA HIS A 294 9.42 12.96 6.60
C HIS A 294 8.52 13.31 5.39
N TYR A 295 7.20 13.35 5.60
CA TYR A 295 6.27 13.76 4.53
C TYR A 295 6.52 15.20 4.07
N ARG A 296 6.80 16.15 4.98
CA ARG A 296 7.13 17.53 4.64
C ARG A 296 8.39 17.60 3.77
N LEU A 297 9.43 16.86 4.11
CA LEU A 297 10.66 16.81 3.34
C LEU A 297 10.48 16.17 1.97
N LEU A 298 9.75 15.05 1.89
CA LEU A 298 9.42 14.40 0.61
C LEU A 298 8.65 15.35 -0.31
N ARG A 299 7.61 16.02 0.23
CA ARG A 299 6.81 16.99 -0.50
C ARG A 299 7.65 18.17 -1.01
N ALA A 300 8.51 18.73 -0.16
CA ALA A 300 9.39 19.82 -0.54
C ALA A 300 10.37 19.41 -1.66
N ARG A 301 10.99 18.22 -1.56
CA ARG A 301 11.87 17.67 -2.60
C ARG A 301 11.13 17.42 -3.90
N PHE A 302 9.96 16.79 -3.86
CA PHE A 302 9.15 16.53 -5.04
C PHE A 302 8.77 17.82 -5.74
N ARG A 303 8.27 18.84 -5.03
CA ARG A 303 7.96 20.16 -5.58
C ARG A 303 9.15 20.82 -6.26
N ALA A 304 10.33 20.84 -5.59
CA ALA A 304 11.53 21.46 -6.12
C ALA A 304 12.03 20.80 -7.41
N GLN A 305 11.86 19.49 -7.55
CA GLN A 305 12.38 18.71 -8.67
C GLN A 305 11.38 18.50 -9.80
N SER A 306 10.08 18.68 -9.55
CA SER A 306 9.03 18.50 -10.56
C SER A 306 8.73 19.75 -11.38
N ILE A 307 9.24 20.92 -10.96
CA ILE A 307 9.11 22.18 -11.71
C ILE A 307 10.30 22.27 -12.68
N PRO A 308 10.08 22.42 -14.00
CA PRO A 308 11.18 22.64 -14.94
C PRO A 308 11.97 23.89 -14.53
N ALA A 309 13.30 23.78 -14.48
CA ALA A 309 14.16 24.94 -14.37
C ALA A 309 14.03 25.78 -15.65
N GLY A 310 13.09 26.73 -15.69
CA GLY A 310 12.89 27.54 -16.90
C GLY A 310 11.72 28.50 -16.94
N ASP A 311 10.82 28.52 -15.97
CA ASP A 311 9.69 29.49 -15.99
C ASP A 311 9.82 30.67 -14.99
N GLY A 312 11.02 30.97 -14.58
CA GLY A 312 11.34 32.15 -13.78
C GLY A 312 11.92 33.29 -14.62
N GLY A 313 11.17 33.83 -15.60
CA GLY A 313 11.71 34.93 -16.35
C GLY A 313 10.93 35.35 -17.58
N GLY A 314 9.75 35.85 -17.40
CA GLY A 314 9.01 36.58 -18.43
C GLY A 314 8.28 37.78 -17.78
N ARG A 315 8.93 38.90 -17.76
CA ARG A 315 8.36 40.23 -17.39
C ARG A 315 7.31 40.64 -18.41
#